data_2e151dad1cb0faeef23e530eec21952b
#
_entry.id   2e151dad1cb0faeef23e530eec21952b
#
_cell.length_a   1.000
_cell.length_b   1.000
_cell.length_c   1.000
_cell.angle_alpha   90.00
_cell.angle_beta   90.00
_cell.angle_gamma   90.00
#
_symmetry.space_group_name_H-M   'P 1'
#
loop_
_entity.id
_entity.type
_entity.pdbx_description
1 polymer ?
#
loop_
_entity_poly.entity_id
_entity_poly.type
_entity_poly.pdbx_seq_one_letter_code
_entity_poly.pdbx_strand_id
1 'polypeptide(L)'
;MAQRKYLNPGEINELLSAVCKMPHPERNHCLILMGYLHGFRASELLGIKLSDIDLQAGNLNIRRLKNGLSTQHPLQRQEVQSIRRWMKQRNKWAEEGCEWLFISRKSASLSRQQFWNIVKKAGQLSSLTVQTHPHMLRHSCGYALAGKGADTRLIQDYLGHRNIHHTVRYTAGSAERFRGIWHVKR
;
A
#
# COMPACT_ATOMS: atom_id res chain seq x y z
N MET A 1 -24.64 8.59 -9.22
CA MET A 1 -23.98 7.29 -9.00
C MET A 1 -22.87 7.46 -7.97
N ALA A 2 -22.76 6.61 -6.96
CA ALA A 2 -21.68 6.70 -5.97
C ALA A 2 -20.35 6.43 -6.66
N GLN A 3 -19.40 7.35 -6.54
CA GLN A 3 -18.08 7.22 -7.13
C GLN A 3 -17.33 6.03 -6.48
N ARG A 4 -16.80 5.13 -7.28
CA ARG A 4 -16.01 3.99 -6.81
C ARG A 4 -14.80 4.46 -6.00
N LYS A 5 -14.58 3.86 -4.82
CA LYS A 5 -13.56 4.27 -3.84
C LYS A 5 -12.30 3.37 -3.85
N TYR A 6 -12.12 2.55 -4.86
CA TYR A 6 -10.97 1.65 -5.01
C TYR A 6 -10.58 1.50 -6.48
N LEU A 7 -9.37 1.03 -6.72
CA LEU A 7 -8.83 0.69 -8.03
C LEU A 7 -8.73 -0.83 -8.16
N ASN A 8 -9.02 -1.36 -9.35
CA ASN A 8 -8.77 -2.77 -9.64
C ASN A 8 -7.26 -3.01 -9.89
N PRO A 9 -6.79 -4.28 -9.98
CA PRO A 9 -5.38 -4.57 -10.19
C PRO A 9 -4.79 -3.97 -11.48
N GLY A 10 -5.58 -3.93 -12.56
CA GLY A 10 -5.16 -3.30 -13.84
C GLY A 10 -4.92 -1.81 -13.67
N GLU A 11 -5.84 -1.12 -13.01
CA GLU A 11 -5.74 0.32 -12.72
C GLU A 11 -4.58 0.66 -11.76
N ILE A 12 -4.25 -0.25 -10.83
CA ILE A 12 -3.04 -0.11 -10.01
C ILE A 12 -1.78 -0.19 -10.88
N ASN A 13 -1.73 -1.10 -11.85
CA ASN A 13 -0.61 -1.20 -12.78
C ASN A 13 -0.47 0.05 -13.67
N GLU A 14 -1.59 0.62 -14.13
CA GLU A 14 -1.59 1.90 -14.86
C GLU A 14 -1.05 3.04 -13.98
N LEU A 15 -1.48 3.10 -12.72
CA LEU A 15 -1.00 4.10 -11.76
C LEU A 15 0.53 3.96 -11.53
N LEU A 16 1.01 2.72 -11.35
CA LEU A 16 2.45 2.43 -11.20
C LEU A 16 3.25 2.76 -12.46
N SER A 17 2.67 2.57 -13.64
CA SER A 17 3.29 2.95 -14.91
C SER A 17 3.34 4.47 -15.08
N ALA A 18 2.30 5.18 -14.67
CA ALA A 18 2.21 6.63 -14.76
C ALA A 18 3.28 7.33 -13.90
N VAL A 19 3.62 6.80 -12.73
CA VAL A 19 4.65 7.40 -11.87
C VAL A 19 6.05 7.36 -12.47
N CYS A 20 6.32 6.47 -13.44
CA CYS A 20 7.59 6.44 -14.16
C CYS A 20 7.83 7.71 -14.99
N LYS A 21 6.75 8.45 -15.32
CA LYS A 21 6.80 9.74 -16.06
C LYS A 21 6.88 10.96 -15.11
N MET A 22 6.93 10.74 -13.80
CA MET A 22 6.97 11.79 -12.79
C MET A 22 8.39 12.03 -12.27
N PRO A 23 8.67 13.22 -11.67
CA PRO A 23 9.88 13.40 -10.88
C PRO A 23 9.97 12.35 -9.76
N HIS A 24 11.17 11.83 -9.53
CA HIS A 24 11.46 10.84 -8.48
C HIS A 24 10.67 9.52 -8.62
N PRO A 25 10.75 8.87 -9.81
CA PRO A 25 9.93 7.71 -10.13
C PRO A 25 10.17 6.53 -9.18
N GLU A 26 11.40 6.28 -8.75
CA GLU A 26 11.73 5.16 -7.85
C GLU A 26 11.05 5.30 -6.49
N ARG A 27 11.07 6.52 -5.91
CA ARG A 27 10.36 6.80 -4.67
C ARG A 27 8.85 6.63 -4.83
N ASN A 28 8.31 7.27 -5.85
CA ASN A 28 6.86 7.33 -6.05
C ASN A 28 6.30 5.94 -6.38
N HIS A 29 7.02 5.14 -7.16
CA HIS A 29 6.66 3.74 -7.44
C HIS A 29 6.67 2.91 -6.17
N CYS A 30 7.75 2.96 -5.37
CA CYS A 30 7.87 2.23 -4.11
C CYS A 30 6.75 2.63 -3.13
N LEU A 31 6.48 3.93 -3.01
CA LEU A 31 5.46 4.48 -2.13
C LEU A 31 4.04 3.97 -2.48
N ILE A 32 3.67 4.01 -3.77
CA ILE A 32 2.34 3.54 -4.23
C ILE A 32 2.23 2.03 -4.12
N LEU A 33 3.26 1.28 -4.52
CA LEU A 33 3.28 -0.18 -4.48
C LEU A 33 3.11 -0.69 -3.04
N MET A 34 3.88 -0.18 -2.08
CA MET A 34 3.76 -0.54 -0.67
C MET A 34 2.42 -0.10 -0.08
N GLY A 35 1.94 1.08 -0.44
CA GLY A 35 0.63 1.57 -0.03
C GLY A 35 -0.51 0.66 -0.48
N TYR A 36 -0.42 0.10 -1.68
CA TYR A 36 -1.37 -0.86 -2.22
C TYR A 36 -1.22 -2.25 -1.59
N LEU A 37 -0.01 -2.83 -1.61
CA LEU A 37 0.18 -4.23 -1.19
C LEU A 37 -0.12 -4.44 0.30
N HIS A 38 0.22 -3.48 1.16
CA HIS A 38 -0.02 -3.59 2.60
C HIS A 38 -1.25 -2.83 3.10
N GLY A 39 -1.88 -2.03 2.25
CA GLY A 39 -3.06 -1.25 2.61
C GLY A 39 -2.83 -0.28 3.77
N PHE A 40 -1.64 0.31 3.87
CA PHE A 40 -1.30 1.25 4.94
C PHE A 40 -2.18 2.49 4.96
N ARG A 41 -2.39 3.05 6.16
CA ARG A 41 -2.77 4.46 6.27
C ARG A 41 -1.59 5.33 5.87
N ALA A 42 -1.86 6.54 5.34
CA ALA A 42 -0.79 7.44 4.91
C ALA A 42 0.26 7.69 6.01
N SER A 43 -0.18 7.89 7.26
CA SER A 43 0.73 8.08 8.39
C SER A 43 1.55 6.85 8.76
N GLU A 44 1.00 5.64 8.58
CA GLU A 44 1.71 4.38 8.81
C GLU A 44 2.81 4.21 7.75
N LEU A 45 2.47 4.39 6.48
CA LEU A 45 3.41 4.26 5.36
C LEU A 45 4.56 5.28 5.44
N LEU A 46 4.23 6.55 5.71
CA LEU A 46 5.23 7.62 5.80
C LEU A 46 6.07 7.55 7.09
N GLY A 47 5.59 6.84 8.11
CA GLY A 47 6.29 6.58 9.35
C GLY A 47 7.17 5.33 9.35
N ILE A 48 7.33 4.64 8.22
CA ILE A 48 8.22 3.49 8.12
C ILE A 48 9.67 3.96 8.22
N LYS A 49 10.42 3.33 9.13
CA LYS A 49 11.85 3.51 9.31
C LYS A 49 12.65 2.44 8.56
N LEU A 50 13.91 2.71 8.30
CA LEU A 50 14.81 1.71 7.70
C LEU A 50 14.95 0.47 8.60
N SER A 51 14.93 0.65 9.92
CA SER A 51 14.99 -0.44 10.90
C SER A 51 13.73 -1.32 10.93
N ASP A 52 12.62 -0.89 10.32
CA ASP A 52 11.40 -1.69 10.23
C ASP A 52 11.46 -2.71 9.06
N ILE A 53 12.48 -2.62 8.19
CA ILE A 53 12.59 -3.41 6.96
C ILE A 53 13.76 -4.40 7.07
N ASP A 54 13.46 -5.68 6.94
CA ASP A 54 14.46 -6.72 6.75
C ASP A 54 14.38 -7.26 5.31
N LEU A 55 15.27 -6.78 4.45
CA LEU A 55 15.33 -7.21 3.05
C LEU A 55 15.98 -8.59 2.88
N GLN A 56 16.68 -9.11 3.88
CA GLN A 56 17.28 -10.44 3.86
C GLN A 56 16.23 -11.49 4.25
N ALA A 57 15.53 -11.26 5.35
CA ALA A 57 14.43 -12.13 5.77
C ALA A 57 13.14 -11.90 4.95
N GLY A 58 13.05 -10.80 4.17
CA GLY A 58 11.87 -10.47 3.37
C GLY A 58 10.68 -10.04 4.20
N ASN A 59 10.90 -9.31 5.30
CA ASN A 59 9.86 -8.91 6.24
C ASN A 59 9.83 -7.39 6.46
N LEU A 60 8.63 -6.90 6.75
CA LEU A 60 8.35 -5.51 7.14
C LEU A 60 7.61 -5.50 8.48
N ASN A 61 8.18 -4.87 9.48
CA ASN A 61 7.55 -4.65 10.79
C ASN A 61 6.64 -3.42 10.71
N ILE A 62 5.37 -3.58 11.05
CA ILE A 62 4.38 -2.52 10.99
C ILE A 62 4.03 -2.06 12.39
N ARG A 63 4.36 -0.80 12.68
CA ARG A 63 3.94 -0.15 13.92
C ARG A 63 2.58 0.47 13.71
N ARG A 64 1.54 -0.11 14.34
CA ARG A 64 0.19 0.43 14.24
C ARG A 64 0.02 1.62 15.18
N LEU A 65 -0.37 2.76 14.62
CA LEU A 65 -0.73 3.93 15.41
C LEU A 65 -2.09 3.69 16.11
N LYS A 66 -2.27 4.29 17.30
CA LYS A 66 -3.53 4.26 18.07
C LYS A 66 -3.93 2.87 18.58
N ASN A 67 -3.07 2.23 19.38
CA ASN A 67 -3.35 0.97 20.08
C ASN A 67 -3.70 -0.22 19.18
N GLY A 68 -3.27 -0.21 17.91
CA GLY A 68 -3.31 -1.39 17.05
C GLY A 68 -2.19 -2.35 17.38
N LEU A 69 -2.42 -3.67 17.22
CA LEU A 69 -1.38 -4.67 17.33
C LEU A 69 -0.35 -4.46 16.21
N SER A 70 0.92 -4.35 16.59
CA SER A 70 2.02 -4.36 15.61
C SER A 70 2.03 -5.70 14.89
N THR A 71 2.19 -5.68 13.58
CA THR A 71 2.18 -6.87 12.74
C THR A 71 3.45 -6.93 11.89
N GLN A 72 3.84 -8.13 11.50
CA GLN A 72 4.90 -8.35 10.52
C GLN A 72 4.26 -8.78 9.20
N HIS A 73 4.62 -8.12 8.11
CA HIS A 73 4.14 -8.46 6.78
C HIS A 73 5.28 -9.00 5.92
N PRO A 74 5.08 -10.10 5.18
CA PRO A 74 6.05 -10.57 4.21
C PRO A 74 6.14 -9.59 3.03
N LEU A 75 7.36 -9.27 2.61
CA LEU A 75 7.64 -8.46 1.42
C LEU A 75 7.54 -9.33 0.16
N GLN A 76 6.82 -8.86 -0.83
CA GLN A 76 6.76 -9.50 -2.13
C GLN A 76 8.06 -9.23 -2.93
N ARG A 77 8.44 -10.15 -3.83
CA ARG A 77 9.65 -10.02 -4.66
C ARG A 77 9.71 -8.66 -5.40
N GLN A 78 8.61 -8.23 -5.95
CA GLN A 78 8.51 -6.93 -6.65
C GLN A 78 8.70 -5.74 -5.71
N GLU A 79 8.29 -5.84 -4.45
CA GLU A 79 8.53 -4.81 -3.44
C GLU A 79 10.00 -4.69 -3.08
N VAL A 80 10.64 -5.83 -2.78
CA VAL A 80 12.08 -5.88 -2.48
C VAL A 80 12.88 -5.19 -3.60
N GLN A 81 12.55 -5.47 -4.86
CA GLN A 81 13.17 -4.81 -6.01
C GLN A 81 12.90 -3.30 -6.03
N SER A 82 11.67 -2.89 -5.74
CA SER A 82 11.27 -1.47 -5.72
C SER A 82 11.94 -0.72 -4.57
N ILE A 83 11.99 -1.31 -3.38
CA ILE A 83 12.69 -0.77 -2.21
C ILE A 83 14.18 -0.60 -2.52
N ARG A 84 14.84 -1.62 -3.08
CA ARG A 84 16.27 -1.55 -3.44
C ARG A 84 16.57 -0.44 -4.46
N ARG A 85 15.71 -0.27 -5.48
CA ARG A 85 15.84 0.85 -6.45
C ARG A 85 15.68 2.20 -5.76
N TRP A 86 14.67 2.35 -4.91
CA TRP A 86 14.47 3.57 -4.15
C TRP A 86 15.64 3.87 -3.21
N MET A 87 16.14 2.88 -2.48
CA MET A 87 17.26 3.05 -1.55
C MET A 87 18.51 3.62 -2.22
N LYS A 88 18.83 3.21 -3.46
CA LYS A 88 19.94 3.78 -4.23
C LYS A 88 19.79 5.29 -4.47
N GLN A 89 18.57 5.77 -4.70
CA GLN A 89 18.31 7.23 -4.90
C GLN A 89 18.20 7.95 -3.55
N ARG A 90 17.52 7.32 -2.58
CA ARG A 90 17.34 7.87 -1.25
C ARG A 90 18.67 8.22 -0.59
N ASN A 91 19.66 7.34 -0.68
CA ASN A 91 20.98 7.53 -0.07
C ASN A 91 21.75 8.75 -0.64
N LYS A 92 21.36 9.24 -1.82
CA LYS A 92 21.91 10.48 -2.39
C LYS A 92 21.25 11.74 -1.79
N TRP A 93 20.13 11.60 -1.09
CA TRP A 93 19.33 12.72 -0.56
C TRP A 93 19.30 12.75 0.95
N ALA A 94 19.49 11.59 1.58
CA ALA A 94 19.38 11.46 3.02
C ALA A 94 20.55 12.18 3.71
N GLU A 95 20.22 13.01 4.68
CA GLU A 95 21.16 13.54 5.64
C GLU A 95 21.61 12.44 6.61
N GLU A 96 22.75 12.65 7.24
CA GLU A 96 23.27 11.71 8.24
C GLU A 96 22.26 11.50 9.38
N GLY A 97 22.06 10.25 9.80
CA GLY A 97 21.09 9.89 10.83
C GLY A 97 19.63 9.86 10.37
N CYS A 98 19.32 10.15 9.10
CA CYS A 98 17.95 10.07 8.60
C CYS A 98 17.45 8.63 8.54
N GLU A 99 16.49 8.27 9.40
CA GLU A 99 15.99 6.91 9.55
C GLU A 99 14.72 6.59 8.72
N TRP A 100 14.03 7.61 8.17
CA TRP A 100 12.78 7.42 7.46
C TRP A 100 12.96 6.77 6.09
N LEU A 101 12.12 5.79 5.74
CA LEU A 101 12.16 5.18 4.41
C LEU A 101 11.80 6.21 3.33
N PHE A 102 10.70 6.94 3.50
CA PHE A 102 10.22 7.90 2.51
C PHE A 102 10.56 9.33 2.90
N ILE A 103 11.48 9.91 2.14
CA ILE A 103 11.96 11.29 2.35
C ILE A 103 11.68 12.19 1.15
N SER A 104 11.61 13.47 1.41
CA SER A 104 11.67 14.54 0.40
C SER A 104 13.12 15.00 0.25
N ARG A 105 13.40 15.76 -0.82
CA ARG A 105 14.74 16.39 -0.97
C ARG A 105 15.01 17.52 0.03
N LYS A 106 14.00 18.00 0.76
CA LYS A 106 14.09 19.18 1.65
C LYS A 106 13.80 18.85 3.11
N SER A 107 13.37 17.63 3.42
CA SER A 107 13.00 17.27 4.79
C SER A 107 13.30 15.81 5.07
N ALA A 108 13.44 15.49 6.34
CA ALA A 108 13.69 14.12 6.77
C ALA A 108 12.52 13.17 6.42
N SER A 109 11.27 13.61 6.45
CA SER A 109 10.10 12.76 6.15
C SER A 109 9.22 13.37 5.07
N LEU A 110 8.66 12.52 4.22
CA LEU A 110 7.65 12.92 3.24
C LEU A 110 6.33 13.25 3.95
N SER A 111 5.71 14.39 3.61
CA SER A 111 4.45 14.80 4.23
C SER A 111 3.23 14.06 3.62
N ARG A 112 2.12 14.00 4.38
CA ARG A 112 0.84 13.46 3.88
C ARG A 112 0.33 14.23 2.66
N GLN A 113 0.52 15.54 2.62
CA GLN A 113 0.13 16.38 1.49
C GLN A 113 0.94 16.04 0.23
N GLN A 114 2.24 15.82 0.38
CA GLN A 114 3.09 15.39 -0.74
C GLN A 114 2.67 14.02 -1.26
N PHE A 115 2.39 13.07 -0.38
CA PHE A 115 1.89 11.76 -0.77
C PHE A 115 0.54 11.86 -1.51
N TRP A 116 -0.38 12.68 -1.01
CA TRP A 116 -1.66 12.93 -1.67
C TRP A 116 -1.46 13.52 -3.08
N ASN A 117 -0.58 14.51 -3.22
CA ASN A 117 -0.25 15.13 -4.52
C ASN A 117 0.37 14.11 -5.49
N ILE A 118 1.25 13.22 -5.01
CA ILE A 118 1.86 12.16 -5.82
C ILE A 118 0.78 11.22 -6.38
N VAL A 119 -0.11 10.70 -5.53
CA VAL A 119 -1.16 9.78 -5.97
C VAL A 119 -2.14 10.47 -6.91
N LYS A 120 -2.57 11.69 -6.61
CA LYS A 120 -3.44 12.49 -7.48
C LYS A 120 -2.81 12.73 -8.84
N LYS A 121 -1.53 13.17 -8.88
CA LYS A 121 -0.81 13.43 -10.13
C LYS A 121 -0.61 12.16 -10.96
N ALA A 122 -0.30 11.04 -10.33
CA ALA A 122 -0.20 9.74 -10.99
C ALA A 122 -1.52 9.35 -11.66
N GLY A 123 -2.66 9.53 -10.97
CA GLY A 123 -3.98 9.29 -11.53
C GLY A 123 -4.32 10.21 -12.71
N GLN A 124 -3.90 11.47 -12.68
CA GLN A 124 -4.08 12.40 -13.80
C GLN A 124 -3.25 12.04 -15.05
N LEU A 125 -2.11 11.36 -14.85
CA LEU A 125 -1.22 10.92 -15.92
C LEU A 125 -1.57 9.50 -16.44
N SER A 126 -2.44 8.81 -15.76
CA SER A 126 -3.00 7.51 -16.17
C SER A 126 -4.34 7.73 -16.90
N SER A 127 -4.83 6.70 -17.58
CA SER A 127 -6.15 6.74 -18.27
C SER A 127 -7.34 6.54 -17.32
N LEU A 128 -7.15 6.71 -16.02
CA LEU A 128 -8.17 6.44 -15.00
C LEU A 128 -9.26 7.51 -15.02
N THR A 129 -10.52 7.06 -15.00
CA THR A 129 -11.71 7.93 -14.96
C THR A 129 -12.06 8.39 -13.54
N VAL A 130 -11.39 7.85 -12.51
CA VAL A 130 -11.63 8.16 -11.10
C VAL A 130 -10.53 9.05 -10.52
N GLN A 131 -10.92 10.01 -9.68
CA GLN A 131 -9.94 10.84 -8.97
C GLN A 131 -9.23 10.01 -7.90
N THR A 132 -7.92 9.82 -8.07
CA THR A 132 -7.11 8.98 -7.18
C THR A 132 -6.62 9.73 -5.95
N HIS A 133 -6.56 9.02 -4.82
CA HIS A 133 -6.01 9.50 -3.55
C HIS A 133 -5.49 8.33 -2.69
N PRO A 134 -4.63 8.57 -1.69
CA PRO A 134 -3.97 7.50 -0.92
C PRO A 134 -4.91 6.47 -0.30
N HIS A 135 -6.09 6.90 0.16
CA HIS A 135 -7.04 5.99 0.81
C HIS A 135 -7.62 4.94 -0.14
N MET A 136 -7.65 5.24 -1.46
CA MET A 136 -8.06 4.26 -2.48
C MET A 136 -7.08 3.08 -2.56
N LEU A 137 -5.76 3.30 -2.36
CA LEU A 137 -4.78 2.21 -2.35
C LEU A 137 -5.11 1.18 -1.26
N ARG A 138 -5.47 1.67 -0.07
CA ARG A 138 -5.88 0.82 1.05
C ARG A 138 -7.19 0.07 0.76
N HIS A 139 -8.18 0.73 0.17
CA HIS A 139 -9.41 0.07 -0.24
C HIS A 139 -9.14 -0.98 -1.33
N SER A 140 -8.27 -0.66 -2.30
CA SER A 140 -7.85 -1.59 -3.35
C SER A 140 -7.17 -2.84 -2.77
N CYS A 141 -6.31 -2.68 -1.75
CA CYS A 141 -5.73 -3.79 -1.01
C CYS A 141 -6.82 -4.69 -0.41
N GLY A 142 -7.78 -4.11 0.32
CA GLY A 142 -8.87 -4.87 0.95
C GLY A 142 -9.71 -5.65 -0.07
N TYR A 143 -10.08 -5.03 -1.19
CA TYR A 143 -10.81 -5.72 -2.27
C TYR A 143 -9.97 -6.78 -2.98
N ALA A 144 -8.67 -6.52 -3.19
CA ALA A 144 -7.77 -7.51 -3.80
C ALA A 144 -7.59 -8.76 -2.91
N LEU A 145 -7.48 -8.58 -1.59
CA LEU A 145 -7.42 -9.70 -0.64
C LEU A 145 -8.73 -10.50 -0.63
N ALA A 146 -9.88 -9.81 -0.59
CA ALA A 146 -11.19 -10.47 -0.68
C ALA A 146 -11.36 -11.23 -2.01
N GLY A 147 -10.94 -10.66 -3.13
CA GLY A 147 -10.94 -11.31 -4.44
C GLY A 147 -10.01 -12.51 -4.55
N LYS A 148 -9.02 -12.63 -3.65
CA LYS A 148 -8.15 -13.82 -3.51
C LYS A 148 -8.70 -14.85 -2.52
N GLY A 149 -9.91 -14.65 -2.01
CA GLY A 149 -10.55 -15.57 -1.07
C GLY A 149 -10.13 -15.41 0.40
N ALA A 150 -9.41 -14.35 0.75
CA ALA A 150 -9.08 -14.07 2.13
C ALA A 150 -10.36 -13.80 2.94
N ASP A 151 -10.48 -14.44 4.11
CA ASP A 151 -11.63 -14.22 4.99
C ASP A 151 -11.61 -12.83 5.65
N THR A 152 -12.77 -12.43 6.19
CA THR A 152 -12.94 -11.10 6.75
C THR A 152 -12.02 -10.83 7.95
N ARG A 153 -11.73 -11.83 8.77
CA ARG A 153 -10.88 -11.68 9.94
C ARG A 153 -9.43 -11.51 9.55
N LEU A 154 -8.94 -12.31 8.60
CA LEU A 154 -7.60 -12.16 8.05
C LEU A 154 -7.39 -10.76 7.43
N ILE A 155 -8.37 -10.26 6.64
CA ILE A 155 -8.30 -8.91 6.07
C ILE A 155 -8.34 -7.85 7.18
N GLN A 156 -9.13 -8.04 8.23
CA GLN A 156 -9.17 -7.14 9.38
C GLN A 156 -7.79 -7.01 10.03
N ASP A 157 -7.16 -8.14 10.32
CA ASP A 157 -5.86 -8.21 10.98
C ASP A 157 -4.76 -7.64 10.07
N TYR A 158 -4.77 -8.00 8.78
CA TYR A 158 -3.84 -7.50 7.78
C TYR A 158 -3.89 -5.96 7.65
N LEU A 159 -5.08 -5.39 7.55
CA LEU A 159 -5.26 -3.95 7.46
C LEU A 159 -5.14 -3.24 8.82
N GLY A 160 -5.23 -3.94 9.95
CA GLY A 160 -5.24 -3.38 11.29
C GLY A 160 -6.52 -2.56 11.55
N HIS A 161 -7.67 -3.11 11.22
CA HIS A 161 -8.96 -2.52 11.57
C HIS A 161 -9.38 -2.94 12.98
N ARG A 162 -9.59 -1.99 13.87
CA ARG A 162 -10.12 -2.27 15.23
C ARG A 162 -11.55 -2.83 15.18
N ASN A 163 -12.38 -2.28 14.29
CA ASN A 163 -13.77 -2.69 14.11
C ASN A 163 -13.92 -3.49 12.82
N ILE A 164 -14.44 -4.70 12.91
CA ILE A 164 -14.67 -5.62 11.80
C ILE A 164 -15.63 -5.04 10.76
N HIS A 165 -16.56 -4.18 11.16
CA HIS A 165 -17.49 -3.52 10.23
C HIS A 165 -16.79 -2.72 9.13
N HIS A 166 -15.59 -2.20 9.41
CA HIS A 166 -14.76 -1.55 8.38
C HIS A 166 -14.21 -2.52 7.34
N THR A 167 -14.19 -3.82 7.65
CA THR A 167 -13.65 -4.89 6.78
C THR A 167 -14.75 -5.61 6.03
N VAL A 168 -15.93 -5.78 6.62
CA VAL A 168 -17.08 -6.50 6.02
C VAL A 168 -17.40 -5.99 4.61
N ARG A 169 -17.23 -4.69 4.34
CA ARG A 169 -17.46 -4.08 3.02
C ARG A 169 -16.67 -4.72 1.89
N TYR A 170 -15.50 -5.31 2.18
CA TYR A 170 -14.65 -5.94 1.16
C TYR A 170 -15.12 -7.33 0.79
N THR A 171 -15.67 -8.06 1.76
CA THR A 171 -16.06 -9.47 1.60
C THR A 171 -17.55 -9.65 1.33
N ALA A 172 -18.41 -8.72 1.77
CA ALA A 172 -19.87 -8.87 1.66
C ALA A 172 -20.36 -9.14 0.23
N GLY A 173 -19.75 -8.48 -0.77
CA GLY A 173 -20.10 -8.67 -2.19
C GLY A 173 -19.16 -9.59 -2.96
N SER A 174 -18.22 -10.27 -2.31
CA SER A 174 -17.25 -11.14 -2.98
C SER A 174 -17.82 -12.55 -3.18
N ALA A 175 -18.02 -12.96 -4.44
CA ALA A 175 -18.44 -14.30 -4.78
C ALA A 175 -17.39 -15.36 -4.38
N GLU A 176 -16.11 -15.00 -4.31
CA GLU A 176 -15.03 -15.92 -3.93
C GLU A 176 -15.22 -16.55 -2.55
N ARG A 177 -15.86 -15.86 -1.60
CA ARG A 177 -16.15 -16.39 -0.27
C ARG A 177 -17.12 -17.57 -0.29
N PHE A 178 -17.89 -17.73 -1.36
CA PHE A 178 -18.83 -18.84 -1.54
C PHE A 178 -18.26 -19.97 -2.40
N ARG A 179 -17.12 -19.71 -3.06
CA ARG A 179 -16.48 -20.72 -3.91
C ARG A 179 -15.95 -21.88 -3.04
N GLY A 180 -16.31 -23.09 -3.38
CA GLY A 180 -15.86 -24.28 -2.65
C GLY A 180 -16.70 -24.68 -1.41
N ILE A 181 -17.74 -23.93 -1.03
CA ILE A 181 -18.61 -24.30 0.12
C ILE A 181 -19.18 -25.71 -0.03
N TRP A 182 -19.52 -26.10 -1.25
CA TRP A 182 -20.10 -27.40 -1.56
C TRP A 182 -19.07 -28.45 -2.02
N HIS A 183 -17.79 -28.08 -2.12
CA HIS A 183 -16.73 -29.03 -2.44
C HIS A 183 -16.24 -29.68 -1.15
N VAL A 184 -16.73 -30.89 -0.86
CA VAL A 184 -16.19 -31.73 0.21
C VAL A 184 -14.76 -32.11 -0.18
N LYS A 185 -13.76 -31.71 0.60
CA LYS A 185 -12.41 -32.28 0.45
C LYS A 185 -12.52 -33.77 0.76
N ARG A 186 -12.37 -34.61 -0.28
CA ARG A 186 -12.12 -36.03 -0.13
C ARG A 186 -10.72 -36.26 0.38
#